data_b7dfe93f2b87826d50a3acf43b11515c
#
_entry.id   b7dfe93f2b87826d50a3acf43b11515c
#
_cell.length_a   1.000
_cell.length_b   1.000
_cell.length_c   1.000
_cell.angle_alpha   90.00
_cell.angle_beta   90.00
_cell.angle_gamma   90.00
#
_symmetry.space_group_name_H-M   'P 1'
#
loop_
_entity.id
_entity.type
_entity.pdbx_description
1 polymer ?
#
loop_
_entity_poly.entity_id
_entity_poly.type
_entity_poly.pdbx_seq_one_letter_code
_entity_poly.pdbx_strand_id
1 'polypeptide(L)'
;MGLEPEKNCTYFSLIGAFLLNEHYGINCKSFSGLAAYMLNSELEVVLAFGECVGENSCIASINSFHSWVANDDFIIDFQAPLFPEILSKRIGMNVCDSKMFQKHISLQCESPMLFKKSGDFFHAPTRELTKRIVDDFADNPFNMNIVKICSKWFVNPIHKMETSAEVKNDYGQRGRIHLCEKSISGKW
;
A
#
# COMPACT_ATOMS: atom_id res chain seq x y z
N MET A 1 3.47 18.29 7.03
CA MET A 1 4.17 17.34 6.18
C MET A 1 3.11 16.61 5.39
N GLY A 2 2.94 16.89 4.11
CA GLY A 2 2.09 16.09 3.23
C GLY A 2 2.84 14.78 2.97
N LEU A 3 2.25 13.67 3.38
CA LEU A 3 2.82 12.35 3.04
C LEU A 3 2.73 12.20 1.52
N GLU A 4 3.85 11.98 0.86
CA GLU A 4 3.86 11.67 -0.57
C GLU A 4 3.12 10.34 -0.78
N PRO A 5 2.17 10.25 -1.71
CA PRO A 5 1.37 9.04 -1.91
C PRO A 5 2.20 7.77 -2.07
N GLU A 6 3.40 7.90 -2.65
CA GLU A 6 4.30 6.78 -2.90
C GLU A 6 4.90 6.18 -1.62
N LYS A 7 5.04 6.98 -0.55
CA LYS A 7 5.59 6.54 0.74
C LYS A 7 4.53 6.02 1.72
N ASN A 8 3.26 6.07 1.34
CA ASN A 8 2.17 5.67 2.21
C ASN A 8 1.94 4.16 2.26
N CYS A 9 2.55 3.37 1.36
CA CYS A 9 2.36 1.92 1.30
C CYS A 9 2.62 1.24 2.65
N THR A 10 3.62 1.71 3.40
CA THR A 10 3.94 1.19 4.74
C THR A 10 2.78 1.35 5.71
N TYR A 11 2.18 2.55 5.77
CA TYR A 11 1.03 2.79 6.64
C TYR A 11 -0.17 1.93 6.23
N PHE A 12 -0.49 1.87 4.94
CA PHE A 12 -1.60 1.07 4.42
C PHE A 12 -1.42 -0.42 4.71
N SER A 13 -0.22 -0.95 4.53
CA SER A 13 0.05 -2.37 4.75
C SER A 13 0.07 -2.74 6.24
N LEU A 14 0.75 -1.97 7.08
CA LEU A 14 0.86 -2.27 8.51
C LEU A 14 -0.46 -2.07 9.25
N ILE A 15 -1.17 -0.95 8.98
CA ILE A 15 -2.49 -0.72 9.56
C ILE A 15 -3.49 -1.74 9.02
N GLY A 16 -3.47 -2.03 7.71
CA GLY A 16 -4.34 -3.03 7.11
C GLY A 16 -4.15 -4.42 7.70
N ALA A 17 -2.89 -4.86 7.85
CA ALA A 17 -2.58 -6.13 8.51
C ALA A 17 -3.07 -6.14 9.96
N PHE A 18 -2.84 -5.06 10.72
CA PHE A 18 -3.31 -4.94 12.10
C PHE A 18 -4.85 -5.05 12.18
N LEU A 19 -5.58 -4.31 11.34
CA LEU A 19 -7.05 -4.33 11.36
C LEU A 19 -7.61 -5.71 10.99
N LEU A 20 -7.03 -6.38 10.00
CA LEU A 20 -7.46 -7.73 9.61
C LEU A 20 -7.22 -8.75 10.72
N ASN A 21 -6.06 -8.69 11.40
CA ASN A 21 -5.77 -9.58 12.53
C ASN A 21 -6.69 -9.29 13.72
N GLU A 22 -6.81 -8.02 14.13
CA GLU A 22 -7.50 -7.63 15.36
C GLU A 22 -9.01 -7.80 15.26
N HIS A 23 -9.62 -7.40 14.12
CA HIS A 23 -11.07 -7.34 14.02
C HIS A 23 -11.70 -8.52 13.28
N TYR A 24 -10.94 -9.24 12.46
CA TYR A 24 -11.45 -10.36 11.68
C TYR A 24 -10.79 -11.70 12.03
N GLY A 25 -9.73 -11.70 12.86
CA GLY A 25 -8.97 -12.91 13.18
C GLY A 25 -8.24 -13.51 11.97
N ILE A 26 -8.01 -12.72 10.93
CA ILE A 26 -7.31 -13.17 9.73
C ILE A 26 -5.80 -13.03 9.96
N ASN A 27 -5.09 -14.15 10.09
CA ASN A 27 -3.63 -14.14 10.27
C ASN A 27 -2.93 -13.69 8.97
N CYS A 28 -2.62 -12.42 8.90
CA CYS A 28 -1.90 -11.82 7.78
C CYS A 28 -0.73 -10.96 8.26
N LYS A 29 0.21 -10.69 7.36
CA LYS A 29 1.43 -9.92 7.64
C LYS A 29 1.65 -8.87 6.57
N SER A 30 2.34 -7.79 6.94
CA SER A 30 2.88 -6.84 5.97
C SER A 30 4.20 -7.36 5.41
N PHE A 31 4.38 -7.20 4.11
CA PHE A 31 5.60 -7.50 3.37
C PHE A 31 6.04 -6.26 2.62
N SER A 32 7.36 -6.13 2.42
CA SER A 32 7.95 -5.05 1.63
C SER A 32 8.96 -5.62 0.65
N GLY A 33 8.99 -5.07 -0.57
CA GLY A 33 9.86 -5.56 -1.62
C GLY A 33 9.58 -4.94 -2.99
N LEU A 34 9.93 -5.66 -4.05
CA LEU A 34 9.53 -5.32 -5.41
C LEU A 34 8.05 -5.63 -5.61
N ALA A 35 7.36 -4.76 -6.33
CA ALA A 35 6.00 -4.98 -6.76
C ALA A 35 5.77 -4.41 -8.16
N ALA A 36 4.93 -5.06 -8.95
CA ALA A 36 4.47 -4.56 -10.24
C ALA A 36 3.03 -4.97 -10.49
N TYR A 37 2.27 -4.10 -11.16
CA TYR A 37 0.85 -4.28 -11.47
C TYR A 37 0.56 -3.81 -12.90
N MET A 38 -0.09 -4.66 -13.69
CA MET A 38 -0.66 -4.27 -14.98
C MET A 38 -1.97 -3.52 -14.72
N LEU A 39 -1.96 -2.21 -14.83
CA LEU A 39 -3.13 -1.37 -14.54
C LEU A 39 -4.03 -1.17 -15.75
N ASN A 40 -3.45 -1.15 -16.94
CA ASN A 40 -4.19 -1.06 -18.19
C ASN A 40 -3.48 -1.89 -19.27
N SER A 41 -4.09 -3.00 -19.67
CA SER A 41 -3.50 -3.89 -20.67
C SER A 41 -3.65 -3.38 -22.10
N GLU A 42 -4.64 -2.52 -22.40
CA GLU A 42 -4.81 -1.94 -23.74
C GLU A 42 -3.76 -0.87 -24.02
N LEU A 43 -3.38 -0.10 -22.99
CA LEU A 43 -2.35 0.93 -23.06
C LEU A 43 -0.98 0.41 -22.61
N GLU A 44 -0.86 -0.86 -22.26
CA GLU A 44 0.36 -1.51 -21.74
C GLU A 44 0.96 -0.78 -20.51
N VAL A 45 0.10 -0.21 -19.64
CA VAL A 45 0.55 0.55 -18.48
C VAL A 45 0.80 -0.35 -17.29
N VAL A 46 2.07 -0.42 -16.90
CA VAL A 46 2.53 -1.13 -15.70
C VAL A 46 2.99 -0.12 -14.64
N LEU A 47 2.46 -0.27 -13.43
CA LEU A 47 2.99 0.43 -12.25
C LEU A 47 3.98 -0.48 -11.54
N ALA A 48 5.23 -0.08 -11.49
CA ALA A 48 6.29 -0.83 -10.82
C ALA A 48 6.91 -0.01 -9.69
N PHE A 49 7.31 -0.72 -8.64
CA PHE A 49 8.00 -0.21 -7.45
C PHE A 49 9.28 -1.00 -7.26
N GLY A 50 10.39 -0.29 -7.23
CA GLY A 50 11.74 -0.82 -7.14
C GLY A 50 12.70 0.06 -7.93
N GLU A 51 13.97 -0.23 -7.82
CA GLU A 51 15.05 0.49 -8.47
C GLU A 51 15.73 -0.42 -9.50
N CYS A 52 15.82 0.04 -10.76
CA CYS A 52 16.52 -0.70 -11.80
C CYS A 52 18.03 -0.53 -11.66
N VAL A 53 18.76 -1.63 -11.52
CA VAL A 53 20.23 -1.67 -11.35
C VAL A 53 20.90 -2.32 -12.56
N GLY A 54 20.46 -1.96 -13.75
CA GLY A 54 20.92 -2.49 -15.03
C GLY A 54 19.78 -2.75 -15.99
N GLU A 55 20.08 -3.34 -17.14
CA GLU A 55 19.07 -3.53 -18.21
C GLU A 55 17.96 -4.52 -17.83
N ASN A 56 18.26 -5.52 -16.99
CA ASN A 56 17.32 -6.61 -16.67
C ASN A 56 17.23 -6.93 -15.16
N SER A 57 17.70 -6.03 -14.29
CA SER A 57 17.73 -6.28 -12.86
C SER A 57 17.12 -5.13 -12.10
N CYS A 58 16.19 -5.45 -11.20
CA CYS A 58 15.60 -4.49 -10.28
C CYS A 58 15.76 -4.99 -8.84
N ILE A 59 15.98 -4.06 -7.93
CA ILE A 59 16.07 -4.32 -6.49
C ILE A 59 15.06 -3.48 -5.73
N ALA A 60 14.64 -3.97 -4.57
CA ALA A 60 13.96 -3.16 -3.59
C ALA A 60 14.97 -2.57 -2.62
N SER A 61 14.89 -1.27 -2.39
CA SER A 61 15.71 -0.54 -1.42
C SER A 61 14.83 0.28 -0.50
N ILE A 62 15.39 0.84 0.57
CA ILE A 62 14.66 1.73 1.50
C ILE A 62 14.10 2.99 0.79
N ASN A 63 14.66 3.35 -0.35
CA ASN A 63 14.22 4.50 -1.13
C ASN A 63 13.22 4.15 -2.23
N SER A 64 13.13 2.87 -2.61
CA SER A 64 12.28 2.42 -3.71
C SER A 64 11.80 1.00 -3.45
N PHE A 65 10.60 0.89 -2.90
CA PHE A 65 9.93 -0.36 -2.56
C PHE A 65 8.42 -0.16 -2.54
N HIS A 66 7.71 -1.26 -2.41
CA HIS A 66 6.29 -1.28 -2.09
C HIS A 66 6.02 -2.16 -0.88
N SER A 67 4.91 -1.90 -0.19
CA SER A 67 4.45 -2.73 0.92
C SER A 67 3.00 -3.14 0.72
N TRP A 68 2.72 -4.41 0.97
CA TRP A 68 1.39 -5.02 0.84
C TRP A 68 1.11 -5.96 2.02
N VAL A 69 -0.13 -6.39 2.13
CA VAL A 69 -0.55 -7.40 3.09
C VAL A 69 -0.69 -8.75 2.40
N ALA A 70 -0.25 -9.81 3.05
CA ALA A 70 -0.51 -11.16 2.58
C ALA A 70 -0.73 -12.15 3.73
N ASN A 71 -1.46 -13.22 3.41
CA ASN A 71 -1.51 -14.46 4.17
C ASN A 71 -1.11 -15.63 3.25
N ASP A 72 -1.41 -16.86 3.65
CA ASP A 72 -1.03 -18.05 2.86
C ASP A 72 -1.80 -18.13 1.52
N ASP A 73 -2.97 -17.50 1.42
CA ASP A 73 -3.85 -17.62 0.26
C ASP A 73 -3.93 -16.33 -0.57
N PHE A 74 -3.91 -15.16 0.07
CA PHE A 74 -4.25 -13.89 -0.58
C PHE A 74 -3.19 -12.82 -0.39
N ILE A 75 -3.08 -11.99 -1.41
CA ILE A 75 -2.39 -10.71 -1.39
C ILE A 75 -3.44 -9.61 -1.44
N ILE A 76 -3.30 -8.62 -0.54
CA ILE A 76 -4.17 -7.45 -0.43
C ILE A 76 -3.31 -6.20 -0.44
N ASP A 77 -3.61 -5.29 -1.35
CA ASP A 77 -2.96 -3.98 -1.39
C ASP A 77 -3.96 -2.87 -1.08
N PHE A 78 -3.89 -2.35 0.13
CA PHE A 78 -4.74 -1.26 0.59
C PHE A 78 -4.38 0.10 -0.02
N GLN A 79 -3.21 0.24 -0.64
CA GLN A 79 -2.84 1.46 -1.37
C GLN A 79 -3.37 1.45 -2.81
N ALA A 80 -3.80 0.31 -3.34
CA ALA A 80 -4.23 0.18 -4.73
C ALA A 80 -5.26 1.23 -5.20
N PRO A 81 -6.21 1.71 -4.37
CA PRO A 81 -7.10 2.80 -4.76
C PRO A 81 -6.39 4.12 -5.13
N LEU A 82 -5.14 4.29 -4.72
CA LEU A 82 -4.32 5.47 -5.03
C LEU A 82 -3.43 5.29 -6.27
N PHE A 83 -3.41 4.13 -6.90
CA PHE A 83 -2.60 3.88 -8.10
C PHE A 83 -2.87 4.86 -9.24
N PRO A 84 -4.14 5.26 -9.54
CA PRO A 84 -4.41 6.28 -10.56
C PRO A 84 -3.69 7.60 -10.28
N GLU A 85 -3.63 8.02 -9.02
CA GLU A 85 -2.96 9.28 -8.62
C GLU A 85 -1.45 9.18 -8.70
N ILE A 86 -0.89 8.03 -8.30
CA ILE A 86 0.55 7.76 -8.42
C ILE A 86 0.96 7.82 -9.88
N LEU A 87 0.19 7.18 -10.77
CA LEU A 87 0.44 7.24 -12.21
C LEU A 87 0.25 8.63 -12.78
N SER A 88 -0.84 9.30 -12.44
CA SER A 88 -1.10 10.66 -12.92
C SER A 88 0.06 11.61 -12.59
N LYS A 89 0.66 11.45 -11.41
CA LYS A 89 1.86 12.22 -11.03
C LYS A 89 3.11 11.83 -11.81
N ARG A 90 3.27 10.53 -12.15
CA ARG A 90 4.46 10.03 -12.87
C ARG A 90 4.41 10.31 -14.37
N ILE A 91 3.26 10.13 -15.00
CA ILE A 91 3.10 10.20 -16.47
C ILE A 91 2.10 11.24 -16.95
N GLY A 92 1.47 12.00 -16.04
CA GLY A 92 0.53 13.08 -16.39
C GLY A 92 -0.83 12.61 -16.92
N MET A 93 -1.14 11.31 -16.85
CA MET A 93 -2.36 10.72 -17.41
C MET A 93 -3.11 9.90 -16.36
N ASN A 94 -4.45 9.93 -16.45
CA ASN A 94 -5.30 8.99 -15.71
C ASN A 94 -5.64 7.82 -16.63
N VAL A 95 -5.12 6.64 -16.33
CA VAL A 95 -5.19 5.44 -17.20
C VAL A 95 -5.98 4.30 -16.59
N CYS A 96 -6.44 4.42 -15.36
CA CYS A 96 -7.22 3.38 -14.67
C CYS A 96 -8.12 3.99 -13.60
N ASP A 97 -9.13 3.23 -13.19
CA ASP A 97 -10.00 3.58 -12.07
C ASP A 97 -9.37 3.23 -10.71
N SER A 98 -9.88 3.88 -9.66
CA SER A 98 -9.56 3.53 -8.28
C SER A 98 -10.22 2.20 -7.92
N LYS A 99 -9.44 1.14 -7.76
CA LYS A 99 -9.91 -0.22 -7.44
C LYS A 99 -9.15 -0.79 -6.26
N MET A 100 -9.82 -1.65 -5.48
CA MET A 100 -9.16 -2.48 -4.49
C MET A 100 -8.35 -3.59 -5.17
N PHE A 101 -7.22 -3.94 -4.58
CA PHE A 101 -6.43 -5.08 -5.02
C PHE A 101 -6.49 -6.18 -3.97
N GLN A 102 -7.11 -7.30 -4.35
CA GLN A 102 -7.16 -8.54 -3.57
C GLN A 102 -7.15 -9.71 -4.54
N LYS A 103 -6.09 -10.49 -4.51
CA LYS A 103 -5.89 -11.64 -5.41
C LYS A 103 -5.37 -12.85 -4.63
N HIS A 104 -5.75 -14.03 -5.10
CA HIS A 104 -5.13 -15.27 -4.63
C HIS A 104 -3.67 -15.31 -5.08
N ILE A 105 -2.77 -15.75 -4.19
CA ILE A 105 -1.32 -15.73 -4.44
C ILE A 105 -0.92 -16.57 -5.65
N SER A 106 -1.65 -17.65 -5.94
CA SER A 106 -1.41 -18.50 -7.11
C SER A 106 -1.65 -17.81 -8.47
N LEU A 107 -2.26 -16.62 -8.47
CA LEU A 107 -2.47 -15.82 -9.68
C LEU A 107 -1.29 -14.87 -9.95
N GLN A 108 -0.27 -14.87 -9.10
CA GLN A 108 0.92 -14.08 -9.29
C GLN A 108 1.69 -14.56 -10.53
N CYS A 109 2.10 -13.62 -11.38
CA CYS A 109 2.98 -13.92 -12.49
C CYS A 109 4.41 -14.13 -11.99
N GLU A 110 5.17 -14.99 -12.66
CA GLU A 110 6.59 -15.25 -12.33
C GLU A 110 7.48 -14.04 -12.62
N SER A 111 7.03 -13.15 -13.51
CA SER A 111 7.75 -11.94 -13.90
C SER A 111 6.77 -10.89 -14.44
N PRO A 112 7.04 -9.59 -14.28
CA PRO A 112 6.28 -8.53 -14.93
C PRO A 112 6.26 -8.61 -16.47
N MET A 113 7.26 -9.26 -17.07
CA MET A 113 7.33 -9.49 -18.52
C MET A 113 6.25 -10.44 -19.03
N LEU A 114 5.60 -11.18 -18.13
CA LEU A 114 4.53 -12.15 -18.46
C LEU A 114 3.13 -11.58 -18.27
N PHE A 115 2.99 -10.32 -17.94
CA PHE A 115 1.70 -9.67 -17.81
C PHE A 115 0.95 -9.63 -19.13
N LYS A 116 -0.35 -9.97 -19.11
CA LYS A 116 -1.21 -10.04 -20.29
C LYS A 116 -2.49 -9.24 -20.15
N LYS A 117 -3.00 -9.08 -18.94
CA LYS A 117 -4.28 -8.43 -18.69
C LYS A 117 -4.22 -7.50 -17.48
N SER A 118 -5.10 -6.52 -17.47
CA SER A 118 -5.27 -5.64 -16.32
C SER A 118 -5.55 -6.43 -15.06
N GLY A 119 -4.83 -6.12 -13.98
CA GLY A 119 -4.85 -6.84 -12.72
C GLY A 119 -3.83 -7.99 -12.62
N ASP A 120 -3.01 -8.28 -13.64
CA ASP A 120 -1.83 -9.12 -13.49
C ASP A 120 -0.84 -8.42 -12.56
N PHE A 121 -0.14 -9.21 -11.75
CA PHE A 121 0.73 -8.68 -10.71
C PHE A 121 1.93 -9.58 -10.43
N PHE A 122 2.95 -8.95 -9.86
CA PHE A 122 4.18 -9.60 -9.41
C PHE A 122 4.62 -8.96 -8.08
N HIS A 123 4.98 -9.80 -7.11
CA HIS A 123 5.57 -9.38 -5.85
C HIS A 123 6.79 -10.23 -5.51
N ALA A 124 7.87 -9.58 -5.10
CA ALA A 124 9.06 -10.25 -4.59
C ALA A 124 9.44 -9.62 -3.24
N PRO A 125 8.99 -10.23 -2.12
CA PRO A 125 9.28 -9.70 -0.79
C PRO A 125 10.76 -9.84 -0.45
N THR A 126 11.31 -8.82 0.22
CA THR A 126 12.67 -8.81 0.74
C THR A 126 12.62 -8.86 2.26
N ARG A 127 13.11 -9.93 2.87
CA ARG A 127 12.98 -10.19 4.31
C ARG A 127 13.63 -9.09 5.16
N GLU A 128 14.85 -8.72 4.82
CA GLU A 128 15.62 -7.72 5.55
C GLU A 128 14.97 -6.34 5.47
N LEU A 129 14.47 -5.97 4.28
CA LEU A 129 13.75 -4.72 4.07
C LEU A 129 12.43 -4.72 4.83
N THR A 130 11.65 -5.81 4.77
CA THR A 130 10.41 -5.96 5.52
C THR A 130 10.65 -5.76 7.01
N LYS A 131 11.65 -6.46 7.57
CA LYS A 131 12.00 -6.34 8.98
C LYS A 131 12.34 -4.90 9.34
N ARG A 132 13.21 -4.25 8.58
CA ARG A 132 13.62 -2.86 8.81
C ARG A 132 12.43 -1.91 8.79
N ILE A 133 11.54 -2.03 7.79
CA ILE A 133 10.34 -1.18 7.67
C ILE A 133 9.41 -1.35 8.88
N VAL A 134 9.22 -2.58 9.36
CA VAL A 134 8.40 -2.89 10.54
C VAL A 134 9.03 -2.30 11.80
N ASP A 135 10.34 -2.50 11.99
CA ASP A 135 11.07 -1.98 13.15
C ASP A 135 11.02 -0.44 13.17
N ASP A 136 11.38 0.22 12.07
CA ASP A 136 11.35 1.70 11.94
C ASP A 136 9.93 2.27 12.19
N PHE A 137 8.89 1.55 11.77
CA PHE A 137 7.51 1.96 12.01
C PHE A 137 7.14 1.83 13.49
N ALA A 138 7.51 0.71 14.12
CA ALA A 138 7.19 0.42 15.52
C ALA A 138 7.96 1.34 16.50
N ASP A 139 9.18 1.73 16.17
CA ASP A 139 10.02 2.61 16.97
C ASP A 139 9.50 4.06 17.03
N ASN A 140 8.57 4.43 16.15
CA ASN A 140 7.96 5.75 16.17
C ASN A 140 6.62 5.74 16.93
N PRO A 141 6.56 6.32 18.16
CA PRO A 141 5.33 6.35 18.97
C PRO A 141 4.14 7.01 18.26
N PHE A 142 4.40 7.95 17.33
CA PHE A 142 3.37 8.61 16.56
C PHE A 142 2.63 7.62 15.64
N ASN A 143 3.34 6.65 15.04
CA ASN A 143 2.75 5.64 14.18
C ASN A 143 1.79 4.73 14.96
N MET A 144 2.15 4.34 16.17
CA MET A 144 1.27 3.54 17.02
C MET A 144 -0.03 4.27 17.39
N ASN A 145 0.02 5.59 17.53
CA ASN A 145 -1.19 6.39 17.75
C ASN A 145 -2.07 6.45 16.49
N ILE A 146 -1.48 6.50 15.28
CA ILE A 146 -2.24 6.39 14.02
C ILE A 146 -2.94 5.04 13.95
N VAL A 147 -2.26 3.93 14.26
CA VAL A 147 -2.87 2.59 14.29
C VAL A 147 -4.09 2.56 15.21
N LYS A 148 -3.97 3.07 16.44
CA LYS A 148 -5.06 3.15 17.42
C LYS A 148 -6.23 3.99 16.90
N ILE A 149 -5.96 5.12 16.24
CA ILE A 149 -6.99 5.99 15.66
C ILE A 149 -7.71 5.27 14.52
N CYS A 150 -6.98 4.64 13.60
CA CYS A 150 -7.55 3.88 12.50
C CYS A 150 -8.42 2.71 13.01
N SER A 151 -7.98 1.98 14.04
CA SER A 151 -8.76 0.93 14.67
C SER A 151 -10.05 1.47 15.29
N LYS A 152 -9.99 2.62 15.95
CA LYS A 152 -11.15 3.30 16.52
C LYS A 152 -12.16 3.72 15.46
N TRP A 153 -11.69 4.29 14.35
CA TRP A 153 -12.54 4.69 13.22
C TRP A 153 -13.13 3.49 12.49
N PHE A 154 -12.40 2.39 12.44
CA PHE A 154 -12.90 1.16 11.86
C PHE A 154 -14.09 0.60 12.64
N VAL A 155 -14.00 0.55 13.98
CA VAL A 155 -15.10 0.08 14.85
C VAL A 155 -16.25 1.08 14.93
N ASN A 156 -15.93 2.37 14.94
CA ASN A 156 -16.91 3.46 15.04
C ASN A 156 -16.69 4.43 13.86
N PRO A 157 -17.23 4.12 12.67
CA PRO A 157 -17.05 4.94 11.49
C PRO A 157 -17.52 6.38 11.72
N ILE A 158 -16.72 7.33 11.27
CA ILE A 158 -17.05 8.76 11.33
C ILE A 158 -18.14 9.02 10.28
N HIS A 159 -19.31 9.46 10.70
CA HIS A 159 -20.44 9.73 9.79
C HIS A 159 -20.18 10.91 8.83
N LYS A 160 -19.32 11.84 9.24
CA LYS A 160 -18.92 12.97 8.40
C LYS A 160 -17.42 13.11 8.48
N MET A 161 -16.75 12.79 7.38
CA MET A 161 -15.29 12.90 7.27
C MET A 161 -14.91 14.37 7.13
N GLU A 162 -14.08 14.86 8.06
CA GLU A 162 -13.43 16.15 7.89
C GLU A 162 -12.23 15.98 6.94
N THR A 163 -11.82 17.09 6.32
CA THR A 163 -10.68 17.07 5.38
C THR A 163 -9.32 16.85 6.05
N SER A 164 -9.28 16.93 7.38
CA SER A 164 -8.07 16.67 8.15
C SER A 164 -8.37 16.28 9.60
N ALA A 165 -7.49 15.50 10.19
CA ALA A 165 -7.50 15.16 11.60
C ALA A 165 -6.18 15.62 12.26
N GLU A 166 -6.25 16.19 13.48
CA GLU A 166 -5.08 16.46 14.28
C GLU A 166 -4.79 15.27 15.18
N VAL A 167 -3.56 14.78 15.13
CA VAL A 167 -3.06 13.68 15.95
C VAL A 167 -2.02 14.22 16.91
N LYS A 168 -2.15 13.86 18.18
CA LYS A 168 -1.21 14.24 19.24
C LYS A 168 -0.65 12.98 19.87
N ASN A 169 0.66 12.92 20.06
CA ASN A 169 1.28 11.84 20.83
C ASN A 169 1.35 12.16 22.32
N ASP A 170 1.75 11.18 23.13
CA ASP A 170 1.83 11.30 24.59
C ASP A 170 2.89 12.32 25.03
N TYR A 171 3.83 12.70 24.16
CA TYR A 171 4.83 13.74 24.38
C TYR A 171 4.36 15.15 24.00
N GLY A 172 3.11 15.31 23.60
CA GLY A 172 2.53 16.59 23.21
C GLY A 172 2.86 17.06 21.80
N GLN A 173 3.61 16.27 21.02
CA GLN A 173 3.85 16.58 19.61
C GLN A 173 2.54 16.41 18.82
N ARG A 174 2.31 17.35 17.90
CA ARG A 174 1.10 17.37 17.07
C ARG A 174 1.45 17.13 15.62
N GLY A 175 0.63 16.37 14.94
CA GLY A 175 0.67 16.17 13.50
C GLY A 175 -0.72 16.33 12.91
N ARG A 176 -0.81 16.76 11.66
CA ARG A 176 -2.06 16.82 10.91
C ARG A 176 -2.04 15.77 9.82
N ILE A 177 -3.08 14.94 9.81
CA ILE A 177 -3.34 13.96 8.75
C ILE A 177 -4.40 14.56 7.83
N HIS A 178 -4.12 14.61 6.53
CA HIS A 178 -5.11 14.98 5.53
C HIS A 178 -5.90 13.75 5.14
N LEU A 179 -7.21 13.86 5.22
CA LEU A 179 -8.17 12.81 4.87
C LEU A 179 -8.72 13.12 3.49
N CYS A 180 -8.81 12.11 2.66
CA CYS A 180 -9.36 12.20 1.31
C CYS A 180 -10.36 11.08 1.12
N GLU A 181 -11.59 11.43 0.79
CA GLU A 181 -12.59 10.45 0.39
C GLU A 181 -12.23 9.88 -0.97
N LYS A 182 -12.25 8.55 -1.08
CA LYS A 182 -12.00 7.82 -2.32
C LYS A 182 -13.21 6.99 -2.70
N SER A 183 -13.72 7.26 -3.90
CA SER A 183 -14.68 6.38 -4.54
C SER A 183 -13.94 5.19 -5.15
N ILE A 184 -14.32 3.98 -4.74
CA ILE A 184 -13.75 2.73 -5.23
C ILE A 184 -14.73 2.12 -6.22
N SER A 185 -14.29 1.91 -7.47
CA SER A 185 -15.12 1.40 -8.57
C SER A 185 -15.16 -0.13 -8.66
N GLY A 186 -14.56 -0.85 -7.69
CA GLY A 186 -14.53 -2.31 -7.66
C GLY A 186 -13.16 -2.87 -7.25
N LYS A 187 -12.82 -4.04 -7.79
CA LYS A 187 -11.53 -4.71 -7.56
C LYS A 187 -10.89 -5.15 -8.87
N TRP A 188 -9.56 -5.32 -8.85
CA TRP A 188 -8.79 -5.84 -9.97
C TRP A 188 -9.05 -7.32 -10.23
#